data_483047622ef2790a6e888f9d401148f7
#
_entry.id   483047622ef2790a6e888f9d401148f7
#
_cell.length_a   1.000
_cell.length_b   1.000
_cell.length_c   1.000
_cell.angle_alpha   90.00
_cell.angle_beta   90.00
_cell.angle_gamma   90.00
#
_symmetry.space_group_name_H-M   'P 1'
#
loop_
_entity.id
_entity.type
_entity.pdbx_description
1 polymer ?
#
loop_
_entity_poly.entity_id
_entity_poly.type
_entity_poly.pdbx_seq_one_letter_code
_entity_poly.pdbx_strand_id
1 'polypeptide(L)'
;MTDKINPIVDVLPFEAVEFLTSLNFSKRSYNLGYATKRLDVTRKVGDRYKVEYVERGELVNSEECNRWSDFKKCTVPTVCPQEAYRWFNSEGFLNLRIVETIGNDCASNYFVQVIVQNGALIIMESEVKNSASEAIASLFDSAEFKAVASKRIPH
;
A
#
# COMPACT_ATOMS: atom_id res chain seq x y z
N MET A 1 -26.61 1.21 8.30
CA MET A 1 -25.78 0.89 7.28
C MET A 1 -24.35 1.05 7.60
N THR A 2 -23.67 0.25 7.06
CA THR A 2 -22.33 0.12 7.47
C THR A 2 -21.46 1.16 6.87
N ASP A 3 -20.85 1.85 7.67
CA ASP A 3 -19.73 2.63 7.28
C ASP A 3 -18.54 1.73 7.00
N LYS A 4 -18.80 0.75 6.18
CA LYS A 4 -17.70 -0.01 5.71
C LYS A 4 -16.77 0.94 5.01
N ILE A 5 -15.52 0.85 5.38
CA ILE A 5 -14.46 1.47 4.67
C ILE A 5 -14.71 1.17 3.23
N ASN A 6 -14.98 2.21 2.53
CA ASN A 6 -15.33 2.11 1.15
C ASN A 6 -14.19 1.42 0.41
N PRO A 7 -14.43 0.27 -0.21
CA PRO A 7 -13.39 -0.39 -0.99
C PRO A 7 -12.89 0.45 -2.16
N ILE A 8 -13.54 1.59 -2.41
CA ILE A 8 -13.07 2.56 -3.38
C ILE A 8 -11.88 3.35 -2.86
N VAL A 9 -11.63 3.32 -1.55
CA VAL A 9 -10.44 3.96 -1.03
C VAL A 9 -9.25 3.19 -1.57
N ASP A 10 -8.52 3.85 -2.43
CA ASP A 10 -7.42 3.28 -3.17
C ASP A 10 -6.20 3.25 -2.26
N VAL A 11 -5.98 2.12 -1.64
CA VAL A 11 -4.85 1.94 -0.73
C VAL A 11 -4.05 0.71 -1.14
N LEU A 12 -2.77 0.73 -0.78
CA LEU A 12 -1.92 -0.44 -1.00
C LEU A 12 -2.34 -1.60 -0.10
N PRO A 13 -2.16 -2.85 -0.56
CA PRO A 13 -2.41 -4.02 0.29
C PRO A 13 -1.44 -4.07 1.47
N PHE A 14 -1.81 -4.83 2.48
CA PHE A 14 -1.04 -4.94 3.72
C PHE A 14 0.43 -5.30 3.50
N GLU A 15 0.70 -6.34 2.71
CA GLU A 15 2.08 -6.80 2.48
C GLU A 15 2.92 -5.73 1.77
N ALA A 16 2.31 -4.97 0.89
CA ALA A 16 3.00 -3.88 0.20
C ALA A 16 3.39 -2.78 1.18
N VAL A 17 2.47 -2.39 2.06
CA VAL A 17 2.74 -1.36 3.07
C VAL A 17 3.75 -1.86 4.09
N GLU A 18 3.66 -3.12 4.48
CA GLU A 18 4.61 -3.72 5.41
C GLU A 18 6.03 -3.66 4.83
N PHE A 19 6.18 -3.98 3.55
CA PHE A 19 7.45 -3.86 2.86
C PHE A 19 7.97 -2.41 2.87
N LEU A 20 7.12 -1.45 2.50
CA LEU A 20 7.51 -0.04 2.48
C LEU A 20 7.89 0.46 3.87
N THR A 21 7.18 0.02 4.89
CA THR A 21 7.48 0.39 6.28
C THR A 21 8.85 -0.13 6.69
N SER A 22 9.25 -1.30 6.19
CA SER A 22 10.59 -1.83 6.45
C SER A 22 11.68 -0.95 5.83
N LEU A 23 11.31 -0.09 4.88
CA LEU A 23 12.21 0.87 4.25
C LEU A 23 12.08 2.27 4.86
N ASN A 24 11.49 2.36 6.04
CA ASN A 24 11.26 3.61 6.76
C ASN A 24 10.20 4.53 6.17
N PHE A 25 9.33 3.99 5.33
CA PHE A 25 8.18 4.73 4.86
C PHE A 25 7.20 4.92 6.02
N SER A 26 6.80 6.15 6.30
CA SER A 26 5.94 6.45 7.45
C SER A 26 4.75 7.35 7.10
N LYS A 27 4.58 7.70 5.85
CA LYS A 27 3.46 8.55 5.44
C LYS A 27 2.15 7.80 5.54
N ARG A 28 1.11 8.54 5.88
CA ARG A 28 -0.23 7.98 6.09
C ARG A 28 -1.23 8.83 5.30
N SER A 29 -1.96 8.19 4.40
CA SER A 29 -2.97 8.89 3.60
C SER A 29 -4.30 9.05 4.34
N TYR A 30 -4.62 8.12 5.23
CA TYR A 30 -5.91 8.09 5.91
C TYR A 30 -5.72 7.73 7.39
N ASN A 31 -6.76 7.97 8.19
CA ASN A 31 -6.78 7.55 9.59
C ASN A 31 -7.10 6.06 9.73
N LEU A 32 -6.55 5.29 8.83
CA LEU A 32 -6.69 3.85 8.76
C LEU A 32 -5.30 3.22 8.84
N GLY A 33 -5.24 2.04 9.41
CA GLY A 33 -4.01 1.25 9.43
C GLY A 33 -4.33 -0.22 9.33
N TYR A 34 -3.35 -1.00 8.94
CA TYR A 34 -3.46 -2.45 8.99
C TYR A 34 -2.87 -2.92 10.32
N ALA A 35 -3.60 -3.75 11.05
CA ALA A 35 -3.09 -4.32 12.28
C ALA A 35 -1.85 -5.18 12.01
N THR A 36 -0.82 -5.02 12.81
CA THR A 36 0.40 -5.82 12.69
C THR A 36 0.35 -7.08 13.54
N LYS A 37 -0.62 -7.14 14.44
CA LYS A 37 -0.85 -8.28 15.33
C LYS A 37 -2.31 -8.26 15.74
N ARG A 38 -2.77 -9.30 16.42
CA ARG A 38 -4.12 -9.32 16.98
C ARG A 38 -4.30 -8.13 17.91
N LEU A 39 -5.38 -7.39 17.73
CA LEU A 39 -5.62 -6.13 18.42
C LEU A 39 -7.08 -6.02 18.82
N ASP A 40 -7.31 -5.58 20.07
CA ASP A 40 -8.66 -5.29 20.54
C ASP A 40 -9.07 -3.90 20.05
N VAL A 41 -10.25 -3.83 19.48
CA VAL A 41 -10.82 -2.56 19.01
C VAL A 41 -12.23 -2.41 19.55
N THR A 42 -12.68 -1.15 19.67
CA THR A 42 -14.04 -0.84 20.09
C THR A 42 -14.78 -0.26 18.90
N ARG A 43 -15.80 -0.97 18.47
CA ARG A 43 -16.61 -0.58 17.31
C ARG A 43 -18.00 -0.18 17.73
N LYS A 44 -18.52 0.83 17.07
CA LYS A 44 -19.88 1.27 17.27
C LYS A 44 -20.81 0.42 16.40
N VAL A 45 -21.78 -0.21 17.05
CA VAL A 45 -22.80 -1.01 16.36
C VAL A 45 -24.16 -0.45 16.80
N GLY A 46 -24.79 0.35 15.92
CA GLY A 46 -25.97 1.11 16.28
C GLY A 46 -25.64 2.12 17.37
N ASP A 47 -26.37 2.06 18.50
CA ASP A 47 -26.16 2.96 19.63
C ASP A 47 -25.21 2.39 20.68
N ARG A 48 -24.64 1.24 20.43
CA ARG A 48 -23.79 0.54 21.39
C ARG A 48 -22.38 0.43 20.89
N TYR A 49 -21.45 0.24 21.83
CA TYR A 49 -20.07 -0.04 21.53
C TYR A 49 -19.78 -1.49 21.84
N LYS A 50 -19.04 -2.14 20.96
CA LYS A 50 -18.67 -3.54 21.11
C LYS A 50 -17.16 -3.69 20.99
N VAL A 51 -16.58 -4.45 21.92
CA VAL A 51 -15.16 -4.79 21.84
C VAL A 51 -15.02 -6.02 20.94
N GLU A 52 -14.19 -5.91 19.95
CA GLU A 52 -13.90 -6.98 19.01
C GLU A 52 -12.40 -7.16 18.85
N TYR A 53 -12.02 -8.25 18.21
CA TYR A 53 -10.62 -8.47 17.85
C TYR A 53 -10.48 -8.30 16.36
N VAL A 54 -9.36 -7.71 15.96
CA VAL A 54 -8.93 -7.74 14.56
C VAL A 54 -7.65 -8.54 14.48
N GLU A 55 -7.49 -9.26 13.39
CA GLU A 55 -6.30 -10.06 13.17
C GLU A 55 -5.28 -9.29 12.34
N ARG A 56 -4.06 -9.78 12.33
CA ARG A 56 -2.99 -9.18 11.55
C ARG A 56 -3.42 -9.02 10.09
N GLY A 57 -3.21 -7.85 9.52
CA GLY A 57 -3.55 -7.54 8.14
C GLY A 57 -4.94 -6.95 7.95
N GLU A 58 -5.76 -6.90 8.99
CA GLU A 58 -7.08 -6.29 8.89
C GLU A 58 -7.02 -4.78 9.11
N LEU A 59 -7.93 -4.06 8.49
CA LEU A 59 -8.01 -2.60 8.61
C LEU A 59 -8.59 -2.18 9.96
N VAL A 60 -7.99 -1.16 10.53
CA VAL A 60 -8.40 -0.55 11.80
C VAL A 60 -8.48 0.96 11.60
N ASN A 61 -9.55 1.57 12.07
CA ASN A 61 -9.68 3.03 12.11
C ASN A 61 -9.08 3.52 13.43
N SER A 62 -8.41 4.66 13.39
CA SER A 62 -7.79 5.25 14.59
C SER A 62 -8.80 5.48 15.71
N GLU A 63 -10.06 5.75 15.38
CA GLU A 63 -11.11 5.95 16.36
C GLU A 63 -11.49 4.69 17.12
N GLU A 64 -11.15 3.52 16.57
CA GLU A 64 -11.45 2.23 17.18
C GLU A 64 -10.44 1.84 18.25
N CYS A 65 -9.32 2.57 18.33
CA CYS A 65 -8.31 2.35 19.34
C CYS A 65 -8.47 3.36 20.47
N ASN A 66 -8.25 2.91 21.70
CA ASN A 66 -8.41 3.77 22.87
C ASN A 66 -7.40 4.91 22.92
N ARG A 67 -6.23 4.70 22.34
CA ARG A 67 -5.15 5.68 22.33
C ARG A 67 -4.53 5.76 20.97
N TRP A 68 -4.18 6.96 20.56
CA TRP A 68 -3.43 7.18 19.34
C TRP A 68 -2.08 6.44 19.35
N SER A 69 -1.44 6.38 20.53
CA SER A 69 -0.16 5.67 20.65
C SER A 69 -0.30 4.17 20.38
N ASP A 70 -1.39 3.56 20.80
CA ASP A 70 -1.65 2.14 20.52
C ASP A 70 -1.90 1.91 19.05
N PHE A 71 -2.67 2.79 18.43
CA PHE A 71 -2.91 2.74 17.00
C PHE A 71 -1.59 2.81 16.21
N LYS A 72 -0.72 3.76 16.57
CA LYS A 72 0.57 3.91 15.90
C LYS A 72 1.50 2.70 16.10
N LYS A 73 1.50 2.12 17.29
CA LYS A 73 2.37 0.98 17.60
C LYS A 73 1.89 -0.33 16.98
N CYS A 74 0.59 -0.48 16.86
CA CYS A 74 -0.02 -1.76 16.49
C CYS A 74 -0.50 -1.81 15.05
N THR A 75 -0.28 -0.74 14.29
CA THR A 75 -0.69 -0.70 12.88
C THR A 75 0.42 -0.14 12.00
N VAL A 76 0.39 -0.55 10.72
CA VAL A 76 1.14 0.14 9.68
C VAL A 76 0.17 1.04 8.92
N PRO A 77 0.61 2.21 8.42
CA PRO A 77 -0.30 3.16 7.79
C PRO A 77 -0.88 2.64 6.48
N THR A 78 -2.09 3.07 6.15
CA THR A 78 -2.59 2.93 4.80
C THR A 78 -2.10 4.11 3.97
N VAL A 79 -1.83 3.86 2.72
CA VAL A 79 -1.29 4.87 1.81
C VAL A 79 -1.82 4.62 0.40
N CYS A 80 -2.11 5.68 -0.33
CA CYS A 80 -2.53 5.53 -1.71
C CYS A 80 -1.32 5.16 -2.58
N PRO A 81 -1.55 4.35 -3.63
CA PRO A 81 -0.45 3.86 -4.48
C PRO A 81 0.41 4.96 -5.07
N GLN A 82 -0.20 6.06 -5.55
CA GLN A 82 0.55 7.15 -6.17
C GLN A 82 1.50 7.84 -5.19
N GLU A 83 1.09 7.98 -3.93
CA GLU A 83 1.95 8.58 -2.92
C GLU A 83 3.16 7.69 -2.63
N ALA A 84 2.94 6.39 -2.52
CA ALA A 84 4.02 5.43 -2.33
C ALA A 84 4.97 5.43 -3.54
N TYR A 85 4.43 5.49 -4.74
CA TYR A 85 5.19 5.57 -5.98
C TYR A 85 6.11 6.80 -5.99
N ARG A 86 5.56 7.98 -5.67
CA ARG A 86 6.32 9.22 -5.62
C ARG A 86 7.41 9.17 -4.55
N TRP A 87 7.08 8.64 -3.39
CA TRP A 87 8.06 8.51 -2.31
C TRP A 87 9.21 7.60 -2.72
N PHE A 88 8.89 6.44 -3.28
CA PHE A 88 9.89 5.46 -3.68
C PHE A 88 10.86 6.07 -4.70
N ASN A 89 10.33 6.79 -5.69
CA ASN A 89 11.15 7.48 -6.67
C ASN A 89 12.00 8.59 -6.06
N SER A 90 11.46 9.31 -5.07
CA SER A 90 12.19 10.40 -4.42
C SER A 90 13.36 9.90 -3.58
N GLU A 91 13.27 8.66 -3.07
CA GLU A 91 14.35 8.06 -2.29
C GLU A 91 15.49 7.53 -3.17
N GLY A 92 15.23 7.37 -4.46
CA GLY A 92 16.26 6.98 -5.41
C GLY A 92 16.72 5.53 -5.31
N PHE A 93 15.93 4.66 -4.69
CA PHE A 93 16.30 3.25 -4.60
C PHE A 93 16.33 2.59 -5.96
N LEU A 94 15.30 2.85 -6.75
CA LEU A 94 15.16 2.40 -8.14
C LEU A 94 14.25 3.42 -8.83
N ASN A 95 14.27 3.45 -10.15
CA ASN A 95 13.35 4.31 -10.90
C ASN A 95 12.14 3.50 -11.32
N LEU A 96 10.97 3.97 -10.94
CA LEU A 96 9.69 3.40 -11.35
C LEU A 96 9.06 4.31 -12.40
N ARG A 97 8.53 3.72 -13.46
CA ARG A 97 7.87 4.48 -14.52
C ARG A 97 6.53 3.84 -14.89
N ILE A 98 5.47 4.62 -14.84
CA ILE A 98 4.14 4.17 -15.27
C ILE A 98 4.08 4.26 -16.77
N VAL A 99 3.65 3.18 -17.42
CA VAL A 99 3.44 3.13 -18.86
C VAL A 99 1.97 2.88 -19.14
N GLU A 100 1.42 3.69 -20.01
CA GLU A 100 0.05 3.52 -20.50
C GLU A 100 0.10 2.95 -21.89
N THR A 101 -0.70 1.93 -22.14
CA THR A 101 -0.86 1.35 -23.48
C THR A 101 -2.35 1.32 -23.82
N ILE A 102 -2.65 1.32 -25.12
CA ILE A 102 -4.02 1.24 -25.60
C ILE A 102 -4.22 -0.14 -26.19
N GLY A 103 -5.20 -0.88 -25.66
CA GLY A 103 -5.53 -2.20 -26.15
C GLY A 103 -6.39 -2.16 -27.43
N ASN A 104 -6.65 -3.33 -27.97
CA ASN A 104 -7.45 -3.48 -29.21
C ASN A 104 -8.88 -2.97 -29.03
N ASP A 105 -9.38 -2.92 -27.81
CA ASP A 105 -10.70 -2.39 -27.45
C ASP A 105 -10.69 -0.89 -27.22
N CYS A 106 -9.58 -0.23 -27.51
CA CYS A 106 -9.34 1.20 -27.25
C CYS A 106 -9.37 1.58 -25.78
N ALA A 107 -9.30 0.59 -24.89
CA ALA A 107 -9.19 0.85 -23.46
C ALA A 107 -7.72 1.03 -23.06
N SER A 108 -7.48 1.95 -22.14
CA SER A 108 -6.14 2.15 -21.60
C SER A 108 -5.78 1.05 -20.61
N ASN A 109 -4.56 0.58 -20.70
CA ASN A 109 -3.97 -0.36 -19.74
C ASN A 109 -2.71 0.26 -19.20
N TYR A 110 -2.34 -0.15 -17.99
CA TYR A 110 -1.21 0.45 -17.28
C TYR A 110 -0.34 -0.63 -16.68
N PHE A 111 0.95 -0.38 -16.70
CA PHE A 111 1.90 -1.19 -15.94
C PHE A 111 3.05 -0.31 -15.49
N VAL A 112 3.84 -0.80 -14.53
CA VAL A 112 4.98 -0.07 -14.00
C VAL A 112 6.25 -0.80 -14.41
N GLN A 113 7.19 -0.05 -14.98
CA GLN A 113 8.52 -0.56 -15.29
C GLN A 113 9.46 -0.21 -14.16
N VAL A 114 10.27 -1.17 -13.75
CA VAL A 114 11.34 -0.97 -12.77
C VAL A 114 12.65 -0.82 -13.55
N ILE A 115 13.27 0.33 -13.44
CA ILE A 115 14.40 0.72 -14.28
C ILE A 115 15.63 0.95 -13.42
N VAL A 116 16.75 0.39 -13.83
CA VAL A 116 18.04 0.69 -13.22
C VAL A 116 18.60 1.97 -13.83
N GLN A 117 19.35 2.66 -13.01
CA GLN A 117 20.00 3.96 -13.29
C GLN A 117 20.12 4.37 -14.75
N ASN A 118 19.87 5.65 -15.00
CA ASN A 118 19.99 6.30 -16.32
C ASN A 118 18.99 5.83 -17.37
N GLY A 119 17.92 5.13 -16.93
CA GLY A 119 16.90 4.65 -17.85
C GLY A 119 17.37 3.60 -18.82
N ALA A 120 18.55 3.00 -18.57
CA ALA A 120 19.19 2.15 -19.54
C ALA A 120 18.72 0.70 -19.52
N LEU A 121 18.15 0.24 -18.41
CA LEU A 121 17.80 -1.19 -18.29
C LEU A 121 16.52 -1.38 -17.50
N ILE A 122 15.54 -1.99 -18.12
CA ILE A 122 14.31 -2.42 -17.47
C ILE A 122 14.58 -3.80 -16.88
N ILE A 123 14.46 -3.93 -15.56
CA ILE A 123 14.76 -5.18 -14.86
C ILE A 123 13.52 -6.01 -14.57
N MET A 124 12.36 -5.37 -14.52
CA MET A 124 11.08 -6.08 -14.40
C MET A 124 9.93 -5.13 -14.68
N GLU A 125 8.74 -5.69 -14.84
CA GLU A 125 7.52 -4.92 -15.03
C GLU A 125 6.42 -5.49 -14.13
N SER A 126 5.49 -4.64 -13.72
CA SER A 126 4.31 -5.08 -12.99
C SER A 126 3.34 -5.78 -13.93
N GLU A 127 2.30 -6.37 -13.35
CA GLU A 127 1.17 -6.85 -14.15
C GLU A 127 0.47 -5.67 -14.83
N VAL A 128 -0.13 -5.95 -15.97
CA VAL A 128 -0.94 -4.96 -16.70
C VAL A 128 -2.30 -4.87 -16.02
N LYS A 129 -2.71 -3.66 -15.71
CA LYS A 129 -3.96 -3.38 -15.00
C LYS A 129 -4.76 -2.29 -15.72
N ASN A 130 -6.00 -2.09 -15.28
CA ASN A 130 -6.89 -1.12 -15.89
C ASN A 130 -6.68 0.31 -15.39
N SER A 131 -5.92 0.49 -14.34
CA SER A 131 -5.58 1.82 -13.81
C SER A 131 -4.14 1.87 -13.34
N ALA A 132 -3.61 3.09 -13.29
CA ALA A 132 -2.25 3.32 -12.79
C ALA A 132 -2.14 2.88 -11.33
N SER A 133 -3.14 3.17 -10.52
CA SER A 133 -3.16 2.79 -9.10
C SER A 133 -3.08 1.29 -8.90
N GLU A 134 -3.86 0.54 -9.67
CA GLU A 134 -3.83 -0.93 -9.59
C GLU A 134 -2.48 -1.49 -10.03
N ALA A 135 -1.86 -0.89 -11.05
CA ALA A 135 -0.55 -1.31 -11.52
C ALA A 135 0.52 -1.08 -10.45
N ILE A 136 0.49 0.09 -9.80
CA ILE A 136 1.41 0.41 -8.71
C ILE A 136 1.21 -0.56 -7.53
N ALA A 137 -0.04 -0.79 -7.15
CA ALA A 137 -0.35 -1.69 -6.04
C ALA A 137 0.13 -3.11 -6.34
N SER A 138 -0.07 -3.57 -7.56
CA SER A 138 0.41 -4.87 -8.02
C SER A 138 1.93 -4.98 -7.90
N LEU A 139 2.64 -3.93 -8.27
CA LEU A 139 4.10 -3.92 -8.18
C LEU A 139 4.56 -4.02 -6.73
N PHE A 140 4.07 -3.16 -5.85
CA PHE A 140 4.51 -3.15 -4.45
C PHE A 140 4.11 -4.41 -3.69
N ASP A 141 3.10 -5.12 -4.16
CA ASP A 141 2.69 -6.39 -3.56
C ASP A 141 3.44 -7.60 -4.17
N SER A 142 4.20 -7.39 -5.22
CA SER A 142 4.91 -8.46 -5.91
C SER A 142 6.10 -8.95 -5.10
N ALA A 143 6.18 -10.27 -4.87
CA ALA A 143 7.32 -10.89 -4.22
C ALA A 143 8.60 -10.69 -5.03
N GLU A 144 8.49 -10.73 -6.36
CA GLU A 144 9.62 -10.51 -7.26
C GLU A 144 10.18 -9.10 -7.11
N PHE A 145 9.29 -8.10 -7.07
CA PHE A 145 9.72 -6.71 -6.87
C PHE A 145 10.41 -6.53 -5.51
N LYS A 146 9.82 -7.09 -4.45
CA LYS A 146 10.40 -6.99 -3.11
C LYS A 146 11.81 -7.59 -3.07
N ALA A 147 12.00 -8.72 -3.72
CA ALA A 147 13.32 -9.36 -3.80
C ALA A 147 14.32 -8.51 -4.56
N VAL A 148 13.92 -7.97 -5.71
CA VAL A 148 14.78 -7.10 -6.52
C VAL A 148 15.14 -5.83 -5.76
N ALA A 149 14.16 -5.19 -5.16
CA ALA A 149 14.38 -3.95 -4.42
C ALA A 149 15.28 -4.16 -3.21
N SER A 150 15.08 -5.26 -2.47
CA SER A 150 15.86 -5.56 -1.28
C SER A 150 17.36 -5.73 -1.57
N LYS A 151 17.71 -6.20 -2.75
CA LYS A 151 19.11 -6.37 -3.16
C LYS A 151 19.79 -5.04 -3.46
N ARG A 152 19.02 -4.02 -3.81
CA ARG A 152 19.57 -2.74 -4.28
C ARG A 152 19.46 -1.62 -3.28
N ILE A 153 18.69 -1.83 -2.23
CA ILE A 153 18.52 -0.82 -1.20
C ILE A 153 19.58 -1.01 -0.14
N PRO A 154 20.34 0.05 0.20
CA PRO A 154 21.33 -0.05 1.26
C PRO A 154 20.66 -0.36 2.60
N HIS A 155 21.24 -1.26 3.32
CA HIS A 155 20.77 -1.62 4.66
C HIS A 155 21.55 -0.85 5.72
#